data_4a8b94531fcd4a817e200f39de85fd9b
#
_entry.id   4a8b94531fcd4a817e200f39de85fd9b
#
_cell.length_a   1.000
_cell.length_b   1.000
_cell.length_c   1.000
_cell.angle_alpha   90.00
_cell.angle_beta   90.00
_cell.angle_gamma   90.00
#
_symmetry.space_group_name_H-M   'P 1'
#
loop_
_entity.id
_entity.type
_entity.pdbx_description
1 polymer ?
#
loop_
_entity_poly.entity_id
_entity_poly.type
_entity_poly.pdbx_seq_one_letter_code
_entity_poly.pdbx_strand_id
1 'polypeptide(L)'
;MAVRSRKMTDKIPEPTLRRLPWYLSNAKLMKEKGEKYVSSTQISRQINIDASQIAKDLSYVDISGRTRVGYEVDLLIRVLEDFLGFTNLHKAYLFGVGSLGGALLRDSGLSHFGLQIVGAFDINPNLVGTTVEGIPIYHTDEFEERRAKDGVKIGVLTVPINIAQDITDKMVAGGIQAVWNFTPFRIRVPE
;
A
#
# COMPACT_ATOMS: atom_id res chain seq x y z
N MET A 1 7.57 22.00 22.60
CA MET A 1 6.98 20.80 23.24
C MET A 1 7.68 19.60 22.67
N ALA A 2 8.39 18.84 23.49
CA ALA A 2 9.25 17.75 23.03
C ALA A 2 8.40 16.55 22.58
N VAL A 3 8.56 16.14 21.33
CA VAL A 3 8.04 14.87 20.81
C VAL A 3 8.82 13.77 21.52
N ARG A 4 8.16 13.04 22.41
CA ARG A 4 8.72 11.83 23.03
C ARG A 4 8.88 10.78 21.93
N SER A 5 10.13 10.57 21.49
CA SER A 5 10.52 9.40 20.72
C SER A 5 10.18 8.16 21.54
N ARG A 6 9.07 7.49 21.21
CA ARG A 6 8.73 6.19 21.76
C ARG A 6 9.62 5.15 21.09
N LYS A 7 10.30 4.33 21.88
CA LYS A 7 11.07 3.16 21.40
C LYS A 7 10.14 2.31 20.54
N MET A 8 10.51 2.09 19.28
CA MET A 8 9.90 1.13 18.36
C MET A 8 10.17 -0.31 18.84
N THR A 9 9.54 -0.74 19.92
CA THR A 9 9.75 -2.09 20.52
C THR A 9 8.47 -2.90 20.70
N ASP A 10 7.28 -2.32 20.55
CA ASP A 10 6.06 -3.13 20.55
C ASP A 10 5.62 -3.36 19.11
N LYS A 11 5.79 -4.61 18.65
CA LYS A 11 5.32 -5.04 17.32
C LYS A 11 3.81 -4.82 17.26
N ILE A 12 3.35 -3.91 16.39
CA ILE A 12 1.93 -3.68 16.20
C ILE A 12 1.27 -4.98 15.74
N PRO A 13 0.19 -5.43 16.37
CA PRO A 13 -0.49 -6.66 15.97
C PRO A 13 -0.99 -6.58 14.52
N GLU A 14 -0.81 -7.65 13.76
CA GLU A 14 -1.27 -7.72 12.37
C GLU A 14 -2.76 -7.38 12.21
N PRO A 15 -3.70 -7.84 13.09
CA PRO A 15 -5.09 -7.42 13.00
C PRO A 15 -5.29 -5.90 13.15
N THR A 16 -4.45 -5.22 13.94
CA THR A 16 -4.46 -3.76 14.04
C THR A 16 -4.05 -3.12 12.73
N LEU A 17 -2.93 -3.56 12.13
CA LEU A 17 -2.45 -3.05 10.82
C LEU A 17 -3.52 -3.17 9.74
N ARG A 18 -4.27 -4.28 9.71
CA ARG A 18 -5.36 -4.51 8.75
C ARG A 18 -6.55 -3.55 8.92
N ARG A 19 -6.77 -3.02 10.14
CA ARG A 19 -7.87 -2.09 10.42
C ARG A 19 -7.53 -0.62 10.20
N LEU A 20 -6.27 -0.22 10.30
CA LEU A 20 -5.87 1.20 10.14
C LEU A 20 -6.34 1.84 8.82
N PRO A 21 -6.30 1.16 7.65
CA PRO A 21 -6.86 1.71 6.42
C PRO A 21 -8.36 2.01 6.49
N TRP A 22 -9.14 1.20 7.23
CA TRP A 22 -10.56 1.46 7.41
C TRP A 22 -10.82 2.71 8.27
N TYR A 23 -9.99 2.93 9.31
CA TYR A 23 -10.06 4.15 10.12
C TYR A 23 -9.71 5.37 9.31
N LEU A 24 -8.70 5.28 8.44
CA LEU A 24 -8.32 6.37 7.52
C LEU A 24 -9.46 6.70 6.55
N SER A 25 -10.04 5.69 5.89
CA SER A 25 -11.16 5.89 4.96
C SER A 25 -12.36 6.54 5.67
N ASN A 26 -12.66 6.10 6.89
CA ASN A 26 -13.71 6.69 7.70
C ASN A 26 -13.42 8.16 8.06
N ALA A 27 -12.19 8.47 8.47
CA ALA A 27 -11.77 9.83 8.78
C ALA A 27 -11.89 10.76 7.56
N LYS A 28 -11.52 10.28 6.37
CA LYS A 28 -11.70 11.03 5.10
C LYS A 28 -13.17 11.33 4.82
N LEU A 29 -14.06 10.36 4.99
CA LEU A 29 -15.51 10.58 4.87
C LEU A 29 -16.05 11.59 5.89
N MET A 30 -15.53 11.60 7.12
CA MET A 30 -15.91 12.61 8.11
C MET A 30 -15.43 14.00 7.70
N LYS A 31 -14.23 14.12 7.16
CA LYS A 31 -13.70 15.38 6.61
C LYS A 31 -14.57 15.91 5.49
N GLU A 32 -15.01 15.07 4.54
CA GLU A 32 -15.93 15.45 3.45
C GLU A 32 -17.28 15.97 3.96
N LYS A 33 -17.75 15.45 5.10
CA LYS A 33 -18.95 15.92 5.79
C LYS A 33 -18.74 17.21 6.59
N GLY A 34 -17.51 17.74 6.63
CA GLY A 34 -17.18 18.95 7.39
C GLY A 34 -17.00 18.71 8.89
N GLU A 35 -16.90 17.47 9.32
CA GLU A 35 -16.70 17.14 10.74
C GLU A 35 -15.27 17.47 11.18
N LYS A 36 -15.17 18.20 12.28
CA LYS A 36 -13.88 18.63 12.86
C LYS A 36 -13.29 17.58 13.81
N TYR A 37 -14.15 16.84 14.47
CA TYR A 37 -13.82 15.81 15.44
C TYR A 37 -14.64 14.56 15.21
N VAL A 38 -14.07 13.40 15.47
CA VAL A 38 -14.72 12.10 15.41
C VAL A 38 -14.39 11.27 16.65
N SER A 39 -15.39 10.69 17.29
CA SER A 39 -15.19 9.78 18.42
C SER A 39 -15.00 8.34 17.95
N SER A 40 -14.33 7.50 18.75
CA SER A 40 -14.27 6.06 18.50
C SER A 40 -15.66 5.42 18.42
N THR A 41 -16.66 5.94 19.15
CA THR A 41 -18.04 5.49 19.05
C THR A 41 -18.68 5.83 17.69
N GLN A 42 -18.39 7.00 17.12
CA GLN A 42 -18.89 7.35 15.80
C GLN A 42 -18.25 6.46 14.72
N ILE A 43 -16.93 6.23 14.80
CA ILE A 43 -16.22 5.31 13.91
C ILE A 43 -16.80 3.89 14.05
N SER A 44 -16.98 3.40 15.28
CA SER A 44 -17.55 2.09 15.60
C SER A 44 -18.87 1.82 14.89
N ARG A 45 -19.78 2.79 14.92
CA ARG A 45 -21.10 2.67 14.26
C ARG A 45 -21.02 2.54 12.75
N GLN A 46 -19.97 3.05 12.12
CA GLN A 46 -19.84 3.04 10.65
C GLN A 46 -19.12 1.79 10.14
N ILE A 47 -18.14 1.29 10.90
CA ILE A 47 -17.31 0.17 10.44
C ILE A 47 -17.52 -1.12 11.24
N ASN A 48 -18.46 -1.12 12.20
CA ASN A 48 -18.82 -2.27 13.04
C ASN A 48 -17.63 -2.90 13.79
N ILE A 49 -16.77 -2.06 14.36
CA ILE A 49 -15.66 -2.45 15.23
C ILE A 49 -15.89 -1.81 16.59
N ASP A 50 -15.62 -2.53 17.68
CA ASP A 50 -15.81 -2.01 19.03
C ASP A 50 -15.01 -0.72 19.28
N ALA A 51 -15.64 0.27 19.93
CA ALA A 51 -15.04 1.58 20.17
C ALA A 51 -13.78 1.51 21.04
N SER A 52 -13.71 0.56 21.97
CA SER A 52 -12.53 0.32 22.80
C SER A 52 -11.39 -0.27 21.99
N GLN A 53 -11.69 -1.15 21.03
CA GLN A 53 -10.71 -1.71 20.10
C GLN A 53 -10.14 -0.61 19.19
N ILE A 54 -10.99 0.28 18.67
CA ILE A 54 -10.54 1.43 17.86
C ILE A 54 -9.58 2.32 18.65
N ALA A 55 -9.95 2.65 19.90
CA ALA A 55 -9.09 3.47 20.75
C ALA A 55 -7.74 2.80 21.06
N LYS A 56 -7.75 1.48 21.28
CA LYS A 56 -6.53 0.67 21.46
C LYS A 56 -5.68 0.65 20.19
N ASP A 57 -6.28 0.43 19.02
CA ASP A 57 -5.56 0.40 17.75
C ASP A 57 -4.90 1.75 17.44
N LEU A 58 -5.63 2.84 17.63
CA LEU A 58 -5.11 4.19 17.38
C LEU A 58 -4.00 4.58 18.36
N SER A 59 -3.96 3.98 19.56
CA SER A 59 -2.86 4.20 20.50
C SER A 59 -1.52 3.67 20.01
N TYR A 60 -1.50 2.70 19.07
CA TYR A 60 -0.27 2.19 18.48
C TYR A 60 0.36 3.17 17.46
N VAL A 61 -0.42 4.10 16.91
CA VAL A 61 0.05 5.10 15.94
C VAL A 61 0.21 6.49 16.54
N ASP A 62 0.43 6.56 17.87
CA ASP A 62 0.70 7.78 18.63
C ASP A 62 -0.37 8.88 18.51
N ILE A 63 -1.63 8.47 18.28
CA ILE A 63 -2.76 9.37 18.32
C ILE A 63 -3.67 9.07 19.50
N SER A 64 -4.05 10.10 20.26
CA SER A 64 -4.98 9.99 21.37
C SER A 64 -6.13 10.97 21.20
N GLY A 65 -7.34 10.47 21.44
CA GLY A 65 -8.54 11.30 21.44
C GLY A 65 -8.60 12.20 22.67
N ARG A 66 -9.18 13.40 22.50
CA ARG A 66 -9.51 14.28 23.65
C ARG A 66 -10.75 13.77 24.34
N THR A 67 -10.73 13.73 25.67
CA THR A 67 -11.87 13.29 26.47
C THR A 67 -13.14 14.07 26.09
N ARG A 68 -14.22 13.35 25.83
CA ARG A 68 -15.55 13.86 25.42
C ARG A 68 -15.61 14.57 24.05
N VAL A 69 -14.48 14.73 23.35
CA VAL A 69 -14.40 15.39 22.03
C VAL A 69 -14.10 14.36 20.94
N GLY A 70 -13.15 13.46 21.17
CA GLY A 70 -12.67 12.50 20.19
C GLY A 70 -11.38 12.93 19.54
N TYR A 71 -11.13 12.41 18.34
CA TYR A 71 -9.95 12.67 17.53
C TYR A 71 -10.20 13.85 16.59
N GLU A 72 -9.24 14.74 16.46
CA GLU A 72 -9.27 15.77 15.42
C GLU A 72 -9.09 15.10 14.06
N VAL A 73 -10.04 15.32 13.14
CA VAL A 73 -10.14 14.58 11.87
C VAL A 73 -8.90 14.79 10.98
N ASP A 74 -8.43 16.03 10.83
CA ASP A 74 -7.24 16.34 10.02
C ASP A 74 -5.96 15.74 10.61
N LEU A 75 -5.83 15.73 11.93
CA LEU A 75 -4.69 15.09 12.59
C LEU A 75 -4.73 13.57 12.44
N LEU A 76 -5.91 12.97 12.60
CA LEU A 76 -6.11 11.53 12.45
C LEU A 76 -5.74 11.08 11.03
N ILE A 77 -6.18 11.81 10.00
CA ILE A 77 -5.83 11.52 8.60
C ILE A 77 -4.31 11.58 8.42
N ARG A 78 -3.67 12.67 8.81
CA ARG A 78 -2.21 12.85 8.65
C ARG A 78 -1.41 11.76 9.33
N VAL A 79 -1.74 11.43 10.58
CA VAL A 79 -1.02 10.40 11.34
C VAL A 79 -1.18 9.02 10.69
N LEU A 80 -2.39 8.69 10.23
CA LEU A 80 -2.64 7.41 9.57
C LEU A 80 -1.99 7.34 8.19
N GLU A 81 -2.03 8.41 7.38
CA GLU A 81 -1.36 8.44 6.07
C GLU A 81 0.16 8.32 6.21
N ASP A 82 0.75 9.02 7.18
CA ASP A 82 2.19 8.93 7.44
C ASP A 82 2.58 7.54 7.92
N PHE A 83 1.83 6.97 8.87
CA PHE A 83 2.07 5.64 9.39
C PHE A 83 1.93 4.54 8.32
N LEU A 84 0.93 4.64 7.45
CA LEU A 84 0.69 3.70 6.34
C LEU A 84 1.65 3.92 5.15
N GLY A 85 2.50 4.94 5.21
CA GLY A 85 3.45 5.25 4.14
C GLY A 85 2.84 5.93 2.92
N PHE A 86 1.60 6.42 3.00
CA PHE A 86 0.90 7.05 1.86
C PHE A 86 1.41 8.47 1.54
N THR A 87 2.17 9.05 2.44
CA THR A 87 2.83 10.37 2.25
C THR A 87 4.09 10.28 1.37
N ASN A 88 4.64 9.07 1.18
CA ASN A 88 5.81 8.84 0.37
C ASN A 88 5.47 8.00 -0.87
N LEU A 89 5.92 8.43 -2.06
CA LEU A 89 5.78 7.65 -3.27
C LEU A 89 6.87 6.58 -3.36
N HIS A 90 6.46 5.33 -3.25
CA HIS A 90 7.32 4.17 -3.43
C HIS A 90 7.22 3.68 -4.88
N LYS A 91 8.36 3.63 -5.57
CA LYS A 91 8.44 3.10 -6.93
C LYS A 91 8.20 1.59 -6.95
N ALA A 92 7.39 1.15 -7.90
CA ALA A 92 7.10 -0.26 -8.12
C ALA A 92 7.27 -0.64 -9.59
N TYR A 93 7.56 -1.91 -9.84
CA TYR A 93 7.47 -2.54 -11.15
C TYR A 93 6.26 -3.48 -11.22
N LEU A 94 5.60 -3.52 -12.36
CA LEU A 94 4.49 -4.43 -12.60
C LEU A 94 4.95 -5.58 -13.52
N PHE A 95 4.59 -6.81 -13.19
CA PHE A 95 4.90 -8.01 -13.95
C PHE A 95 3.62 -8.65 -14.48
N GLY A 96 3.49 -8.70 -15.81
CA GLY A 96 2.33 -9.20 -16.54
C GLY A 96 1.35 -8.10 -16.92
N VAL A 97 1.37 -7.65 -18.18
CA VAL A 97 0.51 -6.58 -18.70
C VAL A 97 -0.72 -7.17 -19.42
N GLY A 98 -1.34 -8.15 -18.79
CA GLY A 98 -2.66 -8.67 -19.19
C GLY A 98 -3.80 -7.72 -18.83
N SER A 99 -5.03 -8.24 -18.80
CA SER A 99 -6.21 -7.41 -18.50
C SER A 99 -6.10 -6.66 -17.18
N LEU A 100 -5.70 -7.35 -16.10
CA LEU A 100 -5.56 -6.73 -14.78
C LEU A 100 -4.35 -5.80 -14.72
N GLY A 101 -3.18 -6.25 -15.19
CA GLY A 101 -1.97 -5.43 -15.21
C GLY A 101 -2.17 -4.15 -16.02
N GLY A 102 -2.75 -4.25 -17.21
CA GLY A 102 -3.09 -3.10 -18.04
C GLY A 102 -4.09 -2.14 -17.39
N ALA A 103 -5.07 -2.66 -16.62
CA ALA A 103 -5.98 -1.82 -15.84
C ALA A 103 -5.25 -1.06 -14.72
N LEU A 104 -4.35 -1.74 -13.97
CA LEU A 104 -3.55 -1.11 -12.92
C LEU A 104 -2.59 -0.04 -13.47
N LEU A 105 -2.05 -0.23 -14.67
CA LEU A 105 -1.22 0.81 -15.32
C LEU A 105 -2.01 2.07 -15.68
N ARG A 106 -3.32 1.92 -15.98
CA ARG A 106 -4.21 3.06 -16.29
C ARG A 106 -4.80 3.72 -15.03
N ASP A 107 -4.68 3.06 -13.89
CA ASP A 107 -5.22 3.58 -12.62
C ASP A 107 -4.26 4.59 -12.00
N SER A 108 -4.64 5.88 -12.05
CA SER A 108 -3.91 6.94 -11.36
C SER A 108 -4.10 6.92 -9.83
N GLY A 109 -5.03 6.12 -9.31
CA GLY A 109 -5.38 6.07 -7.88
C GLY A 109 -4.32 5.45 -6.99
N LEU A 110 -3.44 4.60 -7.53
CA LEU A 110 -2.37 3.94 -6.75
C LEU A 110 -1.43 4.95 -6.09
N SER A 111 -1.18 6.09 -6.71
CA SER A 111 -0.34 7.16 -6.15
C SER A 111 -0.92 7.76 -4.86
N HIS A 112 -2.24 7.77 -4.69
CA HIS A 112 -2.90 8.21 -3.45
C HIS A 112 -2.64 7.27 -2.27
N PHE A 113 -2.19 6.05 -2.56
CA PHE A 113 -1.79 5.04 -1.58
C PHE A 113 -0.27 4.88 -1.49
N GLY A 114 0.49 5.88 -1.96
CA GLY A 114 1.94 5.88 -1.87
C GLY A 114 2.65 4.94 -2.86
N LEU A 115 1.97 4.44 -3.91
CA LEU A 115 2.57 3.53 -4.89
C LEU A 115 2.58 4.14 -6.30
N GLN A 116 3.76 4.18 -6.91
CA GLN A 116 3.94 4.62 -8.29
C GLN A 116 4.54 3.51 -9.14
N ILE A 117 3.80 3.00 -10.11
CA ILE A 117 4.35 2.06 -11.11
C ILE A 117 5.21 2.87 -12.09
N VAL A 118 6.49 2.55 -12.16
CA VAL A 118 7.48 3.27 -13.02
C VAL A 118 7.93 2.47 -14.24
N GLY A 119 7.52 1.21 -14.34
CA GLY A 119 7.80 0.35 -15.48
C GLY A 119 7.03 -0.97 -15.33
N ALA A 120 6.79 -1.62 -16.44
CA ALA A 120 6.14 -2.92 -16.48
C ALA A 120 6.95 -3.92 -17.31
N PHE A 121 6.75 -5.21 -17.04
CA PHE A 121 7.44 -6.31 -17.71
C PHE A 121 6.44 -7.32 -18.26
N ASP A 122 6.63 -7.68 -19.52
CA ASP A 122 5.83 -8.71 -20.20
C ASP A 122 6.72 -9.49 -21.18
N ILE A 123 6.24 -10.64 -21.65
CA ILE A 123 6.89 -11.43 -22.72
C ILE A 123 6.20 -11.24 -24.07
N ASN A 124 5.03 -10.60 -24.12
CA ASN A 124 4.26 -10.41 -25.32
C ASN A 124 4.95 -9.37 -26.24
N PRO A 125 5.43 -9.78 -27.44
CA PRO A 125 6.15 -8.88 -28.35
C PRO A 125 5.30 -7.70 -28.85
N ASN A 126 3.97 -7.79 -28.79
CA ASN A 126 3.08 -6.69 -29.16
C ASN A 126 2.98 -5.61 -28.06
N LEU A 127 3.42 -5.91 -26.85
CA LEU A 127 3.40 -4.98 -25.71
C LEU A 127 4.80 -4.44 -25.41
N VAL A 128 5.81 -5.29 -25.52
CA VAL A 128 7.22 -4.91 -25.26
C VAL A 128 7.65 -3.77 -26.19
N GLY A 129 8.27 -2.74 -25.60
CA GLY A 129 8.68 -1.53 -26.31
C GLY A 129 7.59 -0.47 -26.46
N THR A 130 6.37 -0.76 -25.99
CA THR A 130 5.27 0.23 -25.95
C THR A 130 5.15 0.91 -24.59
N THR A 131 4.20 1.81 -24.46
CA THR A 131 3.86 2.47 -23.19
C THR A 131 2.36 2.41 -22.93
N VAL A 132 1.98 2.35 -21.63
CA VAL A 132 0.59 2.54 -21.17
C VAL A 132 0.60 3.70 -20.19
N GLU A 133 -0.18 4.77 -20.46
CA GLU A 133 -0.21 6.00 -19.66
C GLU A 133 1.21 6.55 -19.34
N GLY A 134 2.12 6.47 -20.34
CA GLY A 134 3.50 6.91 -20.19
C GLY A 134 4.41 5.93 -19.44
N ILE A 135 3.89 4.81 -18.92
CA ILE A 135 4.67 3.78 -18.23
C ILE A 135 5.22 2.80 -19.30
N PRO A 136 6.55 2.66 -19.42
CA PRO A 136 7.16 1.79 -20.42
C PRO A 136 6.98 0.32 -20.08
N ILE A 137 6.79 -0.50 -21.11
CA ILE A 137 6.71 -1.96 -21.01
C ILE A 137 7.99 -2.56 -21.61
N TYR A 138 8.69 -3.33 -20.81
CA TYR A 138 9.96 -3.96 -21.12
C TYR A 138 9.81 -5.48 -21.25
N HIS A 139 10.77 -6.12 -21.92
CA HIS A 139 10.87 -7.57 -21.85
C HIS A 139 11.33 -8.02 -20.45
N THR A 140 10.79 -9.16 -19.96
CA THR A 140 11.12 -9.69 -18.63
C THR A 140 12.62 -9.93 -18.42
N ASP A 141 13.40 -10.16 -19.47
CA ASP A 141 14.85 -10.36 -19.37
C ASP A 141 15.63 -9.05 -19.08
N GLU A 142 15.01 -7.88 -19.30
CA GLU A 142 15.61 -6.59 -18.97
C GLU A 142 15.44 -6.21 -17.48
N PHE A 143 14.73 -7.03 -16.70
CA PHE A 143 14.35 -6.67 -15.34
C PHE A 143 15.56 -6.39 -14.44
N GLU A 144 16.55 -7.27 -14.41
CA GLU A 144 17.71 -7.16 -13.50
C GLU A 144 18.50 -5.88 -13.74
N GLU A 145 18.80 -5.60 -15.02
CA GLU A 145 19.53 -4.39 -15.41
C GLU A 145 18.78 -3.12 -15.00
N ARG A 146 17.49 -3.06 -15.33
CA ARG A 146 16.66 -1.89 -15.01
C ARG A 146 16.48 -1.70 -13.53
N ARG A 147 16.24 -2.77 -12.78
CA ARG A 147 16.10 -2.72 -11.33
C ARG A 147 17.39 -2.23 -10.65
N ALA A 148 18.55 -2.69 -11.10
CA ALA A 148 19.85 -2.23 -10.59
C ALA A 148 20.02 -0.72 -10.79
N LYS A 149 19.55 -0.18 -11.91
CA LYS A 149 19.62 1.25 -12.25
C LYS A 149 18.60 2.08 -11.45
N ASP A 150 17.35 1.62 -11.34
CA ASP A 150 16.25 2.40 -10.81
C ASP A 150 16.07 2.22 -9.30
N GLY A 151 16.66 1.19 -8.69
CA GLY A 151 16.61 0.89 -7.27
C GLY A 151 15.22 0.51 -6.76
N VAL A 152 14.31 0.06 -7.65
CA VAL A 152 12.94 -0.34 -7.29
C VAL A 152 12.96 -1.57 -6.39
N LYS A 153 12.14 -1.55 -5.33
CA LYS A 153 12.07 -2.60 -4.31
C LYS A 153 10.72 -3.28 -4.20
N ILE A 154 9.72 -2.78 -4.91
CA ILE A 154 8.35 -3.30 -4.87
C ILE A 154 7.99 -3.86 -6.24
N GLY A 155 7.43 -5.07 -6.27
CA GLY A 155 6.89 -5.69 -7.46
C GLY A 155 5.40 -5.98 -7.33
N VAL A 156 4.64 -5.67 -8.37
CA VAL A 156 3.22 -5.98 -8.50
C VAL A 156 3.08 -7.17 -9.44
N LEU A 157 2.54 -8.28 -8.95
CA LEU A 157 2.47 -9.54 -9.69
C LEU A 157 1.05 -9.76 -10.22
N THR A 158 0.90 -9.74 -11.55
CA THR A 158 -0.37 -9.89 -12.29
C THR A 158 -0.27 -10.89 -13.44
N VAL A 159 0.64 -11.85 -13.32
CA VAL A 159 0.88 -12.90 -14.32
C VAL A 159 -0.10 -14.08 -14.18
N PRO A 160 -0.21 -14.97 -15.18
CA PRO A 160 -0.92 -16.23 -15.06
C PRO A 160 -0.40 -17.11 -13.91
N ILE A 161 -1.31 -17.88 -13.29
CA ILE A 161 -1.03 -18.72 -12.11
C ILE A 161 0.14 -19.69 -12.30
N ASN A 162 0.27 -20.27 -13.50
CA ASN A 162 1.27 -21.29 -13.83
C ASN A 162 2.71 -20.78 -13.83
N ILE A 163 2.92 -19.46 -13.92
CA ILE A 163 4.26 -18.83 -13.91
C ILE A 163 4.46 -17.89 -12.70
N ALA A 164 3.48 -17.82 -11.80
CA ALA A 164 3.50 -16.86 -10.69
C ALA A 164 4.69 -17.08 -9.74
N GLN A 165 5.04 -18.33 -9.43
CA GLN A 165 6.20 -18.64 -8.59
C GLN A 165 7.52 -18.28 -9.28
N ASP A 166 7.70 -18.68 -10.54
CA ASP A 166 8.94 -18.46 -11.29
C ASP A 166 9.24 -16.96 -11.42
N ILE A 167 8.20 -16.14 -11.70
CA ILE A 167 8.34 -14.69 -11.75
C ILE A 167 8.64 -14.12 -10.36
N THR A 168 8.00 -14.64 -9.31
CA THR A 168 8.31 -14.22 -7.92
C THR A 168 9.76 -14.52 -7.57
N ASP A 169 10.26 -15.70 -7.91
CA ASP A 169 11.64 -16.09 -7.64
C ASP A 169 12.65 -15.18 -8.39
N LYS A 170 12.36 -14.84 -9.64
CA LYS A 170 13.13 -13.84 -10.41
C LYS A 170 13.09 -12.46 -9.74
N MET A 171 11.94 -12.01 -9.29
CA MET A 171 11.77 -10.72 -8.58
C MET A 171 12.62 -10.68 -7.31
N VAL A 172 12.57 -11.74 -6.51
CA VAL A 172 13.33 -11.85 -5.25
C VAL A 172 14.84 -11.91 -5.53
N ALA A 173 15.27 -12.77 -6.47
CA ALA A 173 16.68 -12.87 -6.87
C ALA A 173 17.22 -11.54 -7.40
N GLY A 174 16.41 -10.80 -8.17
CA GLY A 174 16.74 -9.46 -8.67
C GLY A 174 16.68 -8.37 -7.60
N GLY A 175 16.28 -8.68 -6.34
CA GLY A 175 16.32 -7.77 -5.19
C GLY A 175 15.04 -6.98 -4.94
N ILE A 176 13.89 -7.44 -5.42
CA ILE A 176 12.58 -6.99 -4.95
C ILE A 176 12.41 -7.44 -3.49
N GLN A 177 11.97 -6.53 -2.63
CA GLN A 177 11.82 -6.74 -1.18
C GLN A 177 10.36 -6.93 -0.75
N ALA A 178 9.41 -6.50 -1.59
CA ALA A 178 7.98 -6.66 -1.34
C ALA A 178 7.25 -7.02 -2.63
N VAL A 179 6.38 -8.02 -2.57
CA VAL A 179 5.55 -8.45 -3.71
C VAL A 179 4.08 -8.23 -3.38
N TRP A 180 3.41 -7.42 -4.18
CA TRP A 180 1.96 -7.27 -4.15
C TRP A 180 1.34 -8.26 -5.14
N ASN A 181 0.86 -9.38 -4.61
CA ASN A 181 0.38 -10.50 -5.40
C ASN A 181 -1.12 -10.37 -5.71
N PHE A 182 -1.46 -10.24 -6.98
CA PHE A 182 -2.83 -10.26 -7.50
C PHE A 182 -3.22 -11.60 -8.14
N THR A 183 -2.33 -12.57 -8.12
CA THR A 183 -2.66 -13.91 -8.64
C THR A 183 -3.44 -14.72 -7.60
N PRO A 184 -4.29 -15.66 -7.98
CA PRO A 184 -4.95 -16.56 -7.04
C PRO A 184 -4.01 -17.67 -6.51
N PHE A 185 -2.71 -17.47 -6.59
CA PHE A 185 -1.68 -18.42 -6.17
C PHE A 185 -0.99 -17.93 -4.89
N ARG A 186 -0.81 -18.82 -3.93
CA ARG A 186 -0.02 -18.52 -2.74
C ARG A 186 1.47 -18.64 -3.07
N ILE A 187 2.09 -17.52 -3.40
CA ILE A 187 3.54 -17.45 -3.63
C ILE A 187 4.32 -17.78 -2.36
N ARG A 188 5.50 -18.37 -2.54
CA ARG A 188 6.49 -18.60 -1.49
C ARG A 188 7.62 -17.61 -1.67
N VAL A 189 8.01 -16.94 -0.59
CA VAL A 189 9.14 -16.00 -0.56
C VAL A 189 10.05 -16.38 0.60
N PRO A 190 11.36 -16.07 0.55
CA PRO A 190 12.25 -16.22 1.69
C PRO A 190 11.75 -15.41 2.90
N GLU A 191 12.07 -15.86 4.13
CA GLU A 191 11.77 -15.17 5.38
C GLU A 191 12.61 -13.89 5.54
#